data_46fc86076988eafe857b36fea5cab3ef
#
_entry.id   46fc86076988eafe857b36fea5cab3ef
#
_cell.length_a   1.000
_cell.length_b   1.000
_cell.length_c   1.000
_cell.angle_alpha   90.00
_cell.angle_beta   90.00
_cell.angle_gamma   90.00
#
_symmetry.space_group_name_H-M   'P 1'
#
loop_
_entity.id
_entity.type
_entity.pdbx_description
1 polymer ?
#
loop_
_entity_poly.entity_id
_entity_poly.type
_entity_poly.pdbx_seq_one_letter_code
_entity_poly.pdbx_strand_id
1 'polypeptide(L)'
;MLSSPFRHSLCGVCWAIAALVMGGWLAGGVPQATAQEPLDPTKQVRDSADQLKIGGKDWGQWLGSPYRNNVVVAEKIPLEWDVTTGKNVRWSVKLGSETYGNPVVANGKVYVGTNNGAGYVPRFPNNVDLGALICFDAESGNFLWQHCNEKLPTGRVHDWPDQGICSVPMIDGDRLWYVSSRGEVVCLDSEGFLDDENDGPFTGEPNGNKDEADVVWKLDMMKELKVSQHNMCSCSVTCAGELLFVITSNGVDEGHVNLPADASPSFLCMDRNSGKVLWTDSSPGANVLHGQWSSPAYGVLGGVEQAIFGGGDGWLYSFSARGKDGKAELLWKFDCNPKKSRYALRGATRNHVVGTPVIYDGLVYVAVGEDPEHLEGEGHLWCIDPTKRGDVSPTLVFNAADPNKPIAPKRLQACVETEGDFERDNTNSAAVWHYGGEDIEENELAMHRAVGSVAIKNNLLFIADQSGVFHCLDAKTGKPHWAYHMESESWASPLIVNDLVYIGDSDGEIAIFRCSAEMEKLSEVYMESACFTSPIVANDTLYIANRNRLYALQEGAQAKVEEEDGESPR
;
A
#
# COMPACT_ATOMS: atom_id res chain seq x y z
N MET A 1 -27.66 62.41 -15.93
CA MET A 1 -28.05 63.40 -14.87
C MET A 1 -27.19 63.09 -13.70
N LEU A 2 -26.11 63.84 -13.52
CA LEU A 2 -25.85 64.82 -12.47
C LEU A 2 -25.79 64.19 -11.07
N SER A 3 -24.78 64.23 -10.21
CA SER A 3 -23.58 65.09 -10.14
C SER A 3 -22.83 64.66 -8.87
N SER A 4 -21.52 64.63 -8.95
CA SER A 4 -20.55 64.87 -7.86
C SER A 4 -20.76 66.33 -7.30
N PRO A 5 -20.04 66.90 -6.31
CA PRO A 5 -18.83 66.50 -5.59
C PRO A 5 -18.62 67.13 -4.17
N PHE A 6 -17.33 67.19 -3.72
CA PHE A 6 -16.66 68.13 -2.79
C PHE A 6 -16.29 67.54 -1.41
N ARG A 7 -14.98 67.37 -1.14
CA ARG A 7 -13.84 68.26 -0.83
C ARG A 7 -13.84 68.83 0.61
N HIS A 8 -12.87 68.67 1.36
CA HIS A 8 -11.73 69.45 1.89
C HIS A 8 -11.29 68.88 3.25
N SER A 9 -10.09 68.65 3.54
CA SER A 9 -8.79 69.31 3.55
C SER A 9 -8.37 69.89 4.91
N LEU A 10 -7.12 69.69 5.24
CA LEU A 10 -6.18 70.45 6.07
C LEU A 10 -6.06 70.16 7.56
N CYS A 11 -4.96 69.88 7.99
CA CYS A 11 -3.72 70.58 8.47
C CYS A 11 -3.60 70.29 9.95
N GLY A 12 -2.51 69.98 10.50
CA GLY A 12 -1.14 70.32 10.40
C GLY A 12 -0.51 70.29 11.77
N VAL A 13 0.77 70.25 11.74
CA VAL A 13 1.77 70.87 12.63
C VAL A 13 2.41 70.02 13.72
N CYS A 14 3.67 69.80 13.41
CA CYS A 14 4.85 69.50 14.21
C CYS A 14 4.91 69.98 15.66
N TRP A 15 5.64 69.24 16.49
CA TRP A 15 6.74 69.82 17.30
C TRP A 15 7.75 68.71 17.65
N ALA A 16 9.01 68.99 17.35
CA ALA A 16 10.19 68.23 17.72
C ALA A 16 10.66 68.61 19.13
N ILE A 17 11.14 67.62 19.88
CA ILE A 17 12.06 67.90 21.00
C ILE A 17 13.20 66.88 20.89
N ALA A 18 14.41 67.42 20.66
CA ALA A 18 15.68 66.74 20.78
C ALA A 18 16.12 66.70 22.24
N ALA A 19 16.62 65.55 22.69
CA ALA A 19 17.47 65.47 23.87
C ALA A 19 18.59 64.45 23.59
N LEU A 20 19.80 64.96 23.50
CA LEU A 20 21.06 64.22 23.52
C LEU A 20 21.27 63.60 24.91
N VAL A 21 21.62 62.29 24.93
CA VAL A 21 22.49 61.76 26.00
C VAL A 21 23.50 60.81 25.32
N MET A 22 24.73 61.11 25.55
CA MET A 22 25.91 60.32 25.17
C MET A 22 26.01 59.06 26.06
N GLY A 23 26.59 58.03 25.46
CA GLY A 23 27.50 57.14 26.18
C GLY A 23 27.12 55.66 26.18
N GLY A 24 27.91 54.85 25.51
CA GLY A 24 27.98 53.41 25.76
C GLY A 24 28.08 52.54 24.51
N TRP A 25 29.26 52.42 23.95
CA TRP A 25 29.60 51.34 23.00
C TRP A 25 29.63 50.01 23.76
N LEU A 26 28.58 49.20 23.62
CA LEU A 26 28.64 47.77 23.86
C LEU A 26 28.61 47.07 22.50
N ALA A 27 29.69 46.38 22.19
CA ALA A 27 29.82 45.52 21.03
C ALA A 27 28.79 44.34 21.17
N GLY A 28 27.60 44.53 20.61
CA GLY A 28 26.66 43.47 20.37
C GLY A 28 27.07 42.68 19.14
N GLY A 29 27.66 41.49 19.34
CA GLY A 29 27.93 40.57 18.27
C GLY A 29 26.64 40.25 17.53
N VAL A 30 26.64 40.43 16.21
CA VAL A 30 25.62 39.93 15.29
C VAL A 30 25.56 38.40 15.50
N PRO A 31 24.40 37.79 15.82
CA PRO A 31 24.32 36.33 15.86
C PRO A 31 24.67 35.83 14.47
N GLN A 32 25.77 35.08 14.35
CA GLN A 32 26.04 34.28 13.19
C GLN A 32 24.85 33.35 13.00
N ALA A 33 24.16 33.50 11.88
CA ALA A 33 23.23 32.52 11.42
C ALA A 33 24.00 31.20 11.30
N THR A 34 23.74 30.27 12.20
CA THR A 34 24.23 28.91 12.06
C THR A 34 23.67 28.38 10.74
N ALA A 35 24.58 28.09 9.81
CA ALA A 35 24.22 27.40 8.58
C ALA A 35 23.45 26.13 9.03
N GLN A 36 22.16 26.03 8.69
CA GLN A 36 21.42 24.79 8.85
C GLN A 36 22.18 23.75 8.02
N GLU A 37 22.57 22.65 8.67
CA GLU A 37 23.10 21.48 7.95
C GLU A 37 22.09 21.10 6.85
N PRO A 38 22.57 20.67 5.67
CA PRO A 38 21.68 20.18 4.64
C PRO A 38 20.81 19.07 5.24
N LEU A 39 19.49 19.23 5.17
CA LEU A 39 18.53 18.27 5.68
C LEU A 39 18.75 16.93 4.95
N ASP A 40 19.14 15.90 5.69
CA ASP A 40 19.20 14.52 5.19
C ASP A 40 17.78 14.07 4.80
N PRO A 41 17.50 13.81 3.51
CA PRO A 41 16.17 13.42 3.05
C PRO A 41 15.65 12.14 3.74
N THR A 42 16.54 11.20 4.08
CA THR A 42 16.22 9.96 4.78
C THR A 42 15.76 10.25 6.20
N LYS A 43 16.35 11.24 6.87
CA LYS A 43 15.94 11.68 8.20
C LYS A 43 14.57 12.38 8.16
N GLN A 44 14.29 13.19 7.12
CA GLN A 44 12.97 13.83 6.96
C GLN A 44 11.85 12.82 6.74
N VAL A 45 12.09 11.72 6.01
CA VAL A 45 11.12 10.62 5.86
C VAL A 45 10.85 9.94 7.20
N ARG A 46 11.88 9.70 8.01
CA ARG A 46 11.73 9.16 9.37
C ARG A 46 10.97 10.15 10.26
N ASP A 47 11.35 11.43 10.24
CA ASP A 47 10.72 12.45 11.07
C ASP A 47 9.24 12.68 10.70
N SER A 48 8.84 12.48 9.43
CA SER A 48 7.42 12.53 9.02
C SER A 48 6.64 11.27 9.39
N ALA A 49 7.27 10.11 9.38
CA ALA A 49 6.69 8.87 9.89
C ALA A 49 6.53 8.94 11.42
N ASP A 50 7.51 9.54 12.13
CA ASP A 50 7.46 9.76 13.58
C ASP A 50 6.40 10.78 14.03
N GLN A 51 5.80 11.54 13.10
CA GLN A 51 4.66 12.44 13.38
C GLN A 51 3.31 11.71 13.44
N LEU A 52 3.25 10.49 12.92
CA LEU A 52 2.08 9.64 13.09
C LEU A 52 2.00 9.19 14.56
N LYS A 53 0.83 9.30 15.17
CA LYS A 53 0.59 8.86 16.55
C LYS A 53 0.44 7.33 16.64
N ILE A 54 1.35 6.61 16.02
CA ILE A 54 1.47 5.17 16.11
C ILE A 54 2.41 4.89 17.29
N GLY A 55 2.02 4.05 18.22
CA GLY A 55 2.86 3.63 19.34
C GLY A 55 4.18 3.05 18.82
N GLY A 56 5.30 3.29 19.52
CA GLY A 56 6.65 2.96 19.02
C GLY A 56 6.91 1.47 18.72
N LYS A 57 5.96 0.58 19.08
CA LYS A 57 5.97 -0.86 18.77
C LYS A 57 4.70 -1.31 18.02
N ASP A 58 3.77 -0.41 17.74
CA ASP A 58 2.57 -0.69 16.98
C ASP A 58 2.89 -0.88 15.50
N TRP A 59 2.01 -1.58 14.77
CA TRP A 59 2.07 -1.83 13.33
C TRP A 59 0.77 -1.36 12.70
N GLY A 60 0.56 -0.04 12.65
CA GLY A 60 -0.73 0.60 12.38
C GLY A 60 -1.07 0.80 10.90
N GLN A 61 -0.31 0.22 9.95
CA GLN A 61 -0.58 0.35 8.52
C GLN A 61 0.10 -0.75 7.70
N TRP A 62 -0.30 -0.85 6.43
CA TRP A 62 0.28 -1.75 5.46
C TRP A 62 1.80 -1.59 5.38
N LEU A 63 2.55 -2.70 5.56
CA LEU A 63 4.01 -2.77 5.58
C LEU A 63 4.67 -1.77 6.57
N GLY A 64 3.94 -1.42 7.66
CA GLY A 64 4.43 -0.73 8.86
C GLY A 64 4.68 0.77 8.74
N SER A 65 4.82 1.32 7.54
CA SER A 65 5.16 2.73 7.35
C SER A 65 4.72 3.27 5.99
N PRO A 66 4.67 4.59 5.77
CA PRO A 66 4.36 5.17 4.47
C PRO A 66 5.37 4.81 3.36
N TYR A 67 6.61 4.45 3.69
CA TYR A 67 7.61 3.97 2.73
C TYR A 67 7.54 2.47 2.47
N ARG A 68 6.61 1.76 3.11
CA ARG A 68 6.20 0.39 2.77
C ARG A 68 7.28 -0.69 2.88
N ASN A 69 8.28 -0.52 3.73
CA ASN A 69 9.34 -1.50 3.95
C ASN A 69 9.06 -2.35 5.19
N ASN A 70 8.72 -3.62 4.99
CA ASN A 70 8.26 -4.55 6.02
C ASN A 70 9.39 -5.03 6.95
N VAL A 71 9.97 -4.12 7.74
CA VAL A 71 11.13 -4.36 8.62
C VAL A 71 10.86 -3.86 10.02
N VAL A 72 11.12 -4.70 11.03
CA VAL A 72 10.88 -4.38 12.43
C VAL A 72 11.97 -4.94 13.35
N VAL A 73 12.10 -4.36 14.53
CA VAL A 73 12.93 -4.89 15.63
C VAL A 73 12.00 -5.31 16.77
N ALA A 74 12.13 -6.56 17.22
CA ALA A 74 11.28 -7.11 18.27
C ALA A 74 12.00 -8.19 19.10
N GLU A 75 11.44 -8.50 20.26
CA GLU A 75 11.91 -9.56 21.15
C GLU A 75 10.92 -10.73 21.12
N LYS A 76 11.36 -11.92 21.57
CA LYS A 76 10.48 -13.09 21.78
C LYS A 76 9.70 -13.58 20.55
N ILE A 77 10.22 -13.33 19.34
CA ILE A 77 9.59 -13.81 18.12
C ILE A 77 9.98 -15.26 17.89
N PRO A 78 9.01 -16.19 17.81
CA PRO A 78 9.29 -17.62 17.74
C PRO A 78 9.84 -18.03 16.36
N LEU A 79 10.77 -18.99 16.35
CA LEU A 79 11.23 -19.72 15.16
C LEU A 79 10.41 -21.00 14.90
N GLU A 80 9.66 -21.42 15.89
CA GLU A 80 8.81 -22.60 15.86
C GLU A 80 7.51 -22.33 16.62
N TRP A 81 6.42 -22.79 16.11
CA TRP A 81 5.12 -22.84 16.80
C TRP A 81 4.32 -24.03 16.28
N ASP A 82 3.26 -24.36 16.98
CA ASP A 82 2.34 -25.41 16.56
C ASP A 82 0.91 -24.96 16.86
N VAL A 83 0.16 -24.68 15.80
CA VAL A 83 -1.21 -24.17 15.90
C VAL A 83 -2.21 -25.23 16.37
N THR A 84 -1.84 -26.52 16.27
CA THR A 84 -2.66 -27.65 16.73
C THR A 84 -2.50 -27.95 18.20
N THR A 85 -1.29 -27.77 18.74
CA THR A 85 -0.99 -28.00 20.17
C THR A 85 -1.00 -26.73 20.99
N GLY A 86 -0.99 -25.56 20.35
CA GLY A 86 -0.92 -24.25 21.00
C GLY A 86 0.49 -23.85 21.47
N LYS A 87 1.55 -24.59 21.10
CA LYS A 87 2.94 -24.22 21.42
C LYS A 87 3.29 -22.88 20.78
N ASN A 88 3.78 -21.92 21.57
CA ASN A 88 4.14 -20.57 21.17
C ASN A 88 2.96 -19.75 20.57
N VAL A 89 1.71 -20.17 20.80
CA VAL A 89 0.49 -19.44 20.44
C VAL A 89 -0.04 -18.74 21.69
N ARG A 90 -0.24 -17.43 21.65
CA ARG A 90 -0.92 -16.67 22.72
C ARG A 90 -2.42 -16.86 22.64
N TRP A 91 -2.97 -16.67 21.46
CA TRP A 91 -4.37 -16.87 21.12
C TRP A 91 -4.55 -17.07 19.61
N SER A 92 -5.67 -17.63 19.23
CA SER A 92 -6.15 -17.65 17.84
C SER A 92 -7.64 -17.34 17.80
N VAL A 93 -8.06 -16.68 16.72
CA VAL A 93 -9.47 -16.28 16.51
C VAL A 93 -9.93 -16.64 15.11
N LYS A 94 -11.23 -16.92 14.96
CA LYS A 94 -11.84 -17.16 13.65
C LYS A 94 -11.90 -15.84 12.87
N LEU A 95 -11.66 -15.93 11.57
CA LEU A 95 -11.91 -14.88 10.60
C LEU A 95 -13.08 -15.30 9.67
N GLY A 96 -13.26 -14.63 8.56
CA GLY A 96 -14.18 -15.06 7.51
C GLY A 96 -13.75 -16.36 6.84
N SER A 97 -14.45 -16.76 5.78
CA SER A 97 -14.09 -17.94 5.00
C SER A 97 -12.88 -17.73 4.10
N GLU A 98 -12.57 -16.48 3.78
CA GLU A 98 -11.40 -16.04 2.99
C GLU A 98 -10.81 -14.77 3.61
N THR A 99 -9.49 -14.71 3.72
CA THR A 99 -8.78 -13.55 4.28
C THR A 99 -7.56 -13.20 3.45
N TYR A 100 -7.60 -12.03 2.80
CA TYR A 100 -6.50 -11.40 2.08
C TYR A 100 -6.03 -10.11 2.76
N GLY A 101 -6.87 -9.53 3.63
CA GLY A 101 -6.54 -8.34 4.41
C GLY A 101 -5.51 -8.66 5.49
N ASN A 102 -4.37 -7.97 5.45
CA ASN A 102 -3.36 -8.14 6.49
C ASN A 102 -3.83 -7.55 7.82
N PRO A 103 -3.49 -8.19 8.95
CA PRO A 103 -3.72 -7.59 10.26
C PRO A 103 -2.87 -6.34 10.45
N VAL A 104 -3.37 -5.39 11.23
CA VAL A 104 -2.62 -4.27 11.79
C VAL A 104 -2.91 -4.13 13.26
N VAL A 105 -1.96 -3.58 14.01
CA VAL A 105 -2.05 -3.48 15.47
C VAL A 105 -1.76 -2.05 15.90
N ALA A 106 -2.69 -1.45 16.61
CA ALA A 106 -2.52 -0.12 17.21
C ALA A 106 -3.41 0.04 18.44
N ASN A 107 -2.94 0.80 19.41
CA ASN A 107 -3.70 1.16 20.62
C ASN A 107 -4.26 -0.06 21.37
N GLY A 108 -3.52 -1.18 21.42
CA GLY A 108 -3.95 -2.39 22.09
C GLY A 108 -5.05 -3.19 21.35
N LYS A 109 -5.29 -2.88 20.08
CA LYS A 109 -6.29 -3.57 19.24
C LYS A 109 -5.65 -4.12 17.98
N VAL A 110 -6.25 -5.18 17.44
CA VAL A 110 -5.90 -5.79 16.14
C VAL A 110 -7.08 -5.61 15.20
N TYR A 111 -6.81 -5.12 14.01
CA TYR A 111 -7.81 -4.92 12.97
C TYR A 111 -7.46 -5.75 11.75
N VAL A 112 -8.43 -6.43 11.16
CA VAL A 112 -8.23 -7.27 9.98
C VAL A 112 -9.43 -7.23 9.05
N GLY A 113 -9.17 -7.05 7.75
CA GLY A 113 -10.16 -7.12 6.68
C GLY A 113 -10.41 -8.57 6.26
N THR A 114 -11.67 -8.97 6.13
CA THR A 114 -12.10 -10.31 5.71
C THR A 114 -13.57 -10.25 5.28
N ASN A 115 -14.28 -11.38 5.21
CA ASN A 115 -15.73 -11.42 5.12
C ASN A 115 -16.36 -11.76 6.49
N ASN A 116 -17.69 -11.72 6.60
CA ASN A 116 -18.41 -11.95 7.87
C ASN A 116 -18.67 -13.43 8.22
N GLY A 117 -17.97 -14.38 7.59
CA GLY A 117 -18.17 -15.82 7.79
C GLY A 117 -17.94 -16.30 9.23
N ALA A 118 -17.19 -15.56 10.06
CA ALA A 118 -17.01 -15.85 11.48
C ALA A 118 -18.30 -15.69 12.32
N GLY A 119 -19.23 -14.83 11.91
CA GLY A 119 -20.55 -14.68 12.54
C GLY A 119 -20.53 -14.04 13.93
N TYR A 120 -19.59 -13.12 14.23
CA TYR A 120 -19.49 -12.48 15.54
C TYR A 120 -20.72 -11.66 15.92
N VAL A 121 -21.33 -10.96 14.97
CA VAL A 121 -22.49 -10.11 15.20
C VAL A 121 -23.75 -10.75 14.61
N PRO A 122 -24.76 -11.13 15.42
CA PRO A 122 -25.94 -11.84 14.94
C PRO A 122 -26.77 -11.09 13.88
N ARG A 123 -26.67 -9.75 13.86
CA ARG A 123 -27.32 -8.92 12.84
C ARG A 123 -26.72 -9.12 11.44
N PHE A 124 -25.50 -9.63 11.38
CA PHE A 124 -24.79 -9.97 10.14
C PHE A 124 -24.59 -11.50 10.06
N PRO A 125 -25.59 -12.25 9.62
CA PRO A 125 -25.52 -13.71 9.63
C PRO A 125 -24.41 -14.21 8.71
N ASN A 126 -23.71 -15.25 9.13
CA ASN A 126 -22.54 -15.81 8.44
C ASN A 126 -22.85 -16.45 7.08
N ASN A 127 -24.13 -16.67 6.77
CA ASN A 127 -24.60 -17.19 5.48
C ASN A 127 -24.97 -16.08 4.47
N VAL A 128 -24.72 -14.82 4.81
CA VAL A 128 -24.86 -13.67 3.91
C VAL A 128 -23.46 -13.14 3.63
N ASP A 129 -23.07 -13.09 2.36
CA ASP A 129 -21.77 -12.59 1.95
C ASP A 129 -21.69 -11.06 2.17
N LEU A 130 -20.83 -10.62 3.08
CA LEU A 130 -20.55 -9.22 3.42
C LEU A 130 -19.05 -9.01 3.54
N GLY A 131 -18.57 -7.83 3.15
CA GLY A 131 -17.24 -7.40 3.55
C GLY A 131 -17.22 -7.05 5.05
N ALA A 132 -16.21 -7.47 5.78
CA ALA A 132 -16.06 -7.20 7.20
C ALA A 132 -14.65 -6.71 7.56
N LEU A 133 -14.58 -5.60 8.29
CA LEU A 133 -13.40 -5.20 9.05
C LEU A 133 -13.67 -5.57 10.51
N ILE A 134 -12.84 -6.42 11.09
CA ILE A 134 -13.02 -6.95 12.45
C ILE A 134 -11.95 -6.38 13.36
N CYS A 135 -12.35 -6.01 14.58
CA CYS A 135 -11.49 -5.52 15.64
C CYS A 135 -11.46 -6.50 16.82
N PHE A 136 -10.24 -6.84 17.26
CA PHE A 136 -9.99 -7.70 18.41
C PHE A 136 -9.12 -6.97 19.45
N ASP A 137 -9.23 -7.34 20.71
CA ASP A 137 -8.29 -6.98 21.75
C ASP A 137 -6.93 -7.68 21.52
N ALA A 138 -5.84 -6.92 21.45
CA ALA A 138 -4.53 -7.46 21.11
C ALA A 138 -3.93 -8.39 22.19
N GLU A 139 -4.33 -8.21 23.46
CA GLU A 139 -3.83 -9.02 24.59
C GLU A 139 -4.50 -10.39 24.63
N SER A 140 -5.83 -10.42 24.50
CA SER A 140 -6.66 -11.60 24.72
C SER A 140 -7.19 -12.27 23.46
N GLY A 141 -7.22 -11.58 22.31
CA GLY A 141 -7.91 -12.02 21.10
C GLY A 141 -9.44 -11.87 21.17
N ASN A 142 -9.99 -11.31 22.25
CA ASN A 142 -11.44 -11.14 22.35
C ASN A 142 -11.97 -10.22 21.24
N PHE A 143 -13.07 -10.62 20.61
CA PHE A 143 -13.80 -9.77 19.67
C PHE A 143 -14.29 -8.50 20.36
N LEU A 144 -14.07 -7.35 19.73
CA LEU A 144 -14.52 -6.05 20.22
C LEU A 144 -15.69 -5.52 19.39
N TRP A 145 -15.48 -5.30 18.10
CA TRP A 145 -16.49 -4.80 17.18
C TRP A 145 -16.16 -5.15 15.72
N GLN A 146 -17.13 -5.00 14.83
CA GLN A 146 -16.91 -5.11 13.40
C GLN A 146 -17.67 -4.03 12.61
N HIS A 147 -17.11 -3.65 11.44
CA HIS A 147 -17.81 -2.91 10.41
C HIS A 147 -18.12 -3.82 9.25
N CYS A 148 -19.39 -3.83 8.79
CA CYS A 148 -19.79 -4.61 7.62
C CYS A 148 -20.29 -3.72 6.48
N ASN A 149 -19.96 -4.11 5.26
CA ASN A 149 -20.56 -3.55 4.05
C ASN A 149 -21.25 -4.64 3.22
N GLU A 150 -22.41 -4.28 2.67
CA GLU A 150 -23.11 -5.14 1.72
C GLU A 150 -22.32 -5.29 0.42
N LYS A 151 -22.37 -6.45 -0.21
CA LYS A 151 -21.79 -6.67 -1.53
C LYS A 151 -22.55 -5.88 -2.59
N LEU A 152 -21.85 -5.51 -3.66
CA LEU A 152 -22.46 -4.81 -4.78
C LEU A 152 -23.40 -5.75 -5.56
N PRO A 153 -24.60 -5.30 -5.95
CA PRO A 153 -25.56 -6.12 -6.67
C PRO A 153 -25.09 -6.48 -8.10
N THR A 154 -24.04 -5.84 -8.59
CA THR A 154 -23.42 -6.13 -9.88
C THR A 154 -22.57 -7.40 -9.86
N GLY A 155 -22.33 -7.96 -8.67
CA GLY A 155 -21.64 -9.23 -8.49
C GLY A 155 -20.16 -9.17 -8.85
N ARG A 156 -19.62 -10.29 -9.31
CA ARG A 156 -18.19 -10.57 -9.51
C ARG A 156 -17.39 -9.48 -10.21
N VAL A 157 -17.97 -8.82 -11.21
CA VAL A 157 -17.26 -7.79 -11.98
C VAL A 157 -16.79 -6.61 -11.12
N HIS A 158 -17.54 -6.28 -10.04
CA HIS A 158 -17.21 -5.15 -9.18
C HIS A 158 -16.95 -5.53 -7.73
N ASP A 159 -17.42 -6.71 -7.27
CA ASP A 159 -17.28 -7.12 -5.87
C ASP A 159 -17.30 -8.65 -5.77
N TRP A 160 -16.09 -9.22 -5.83
CA TRP A 160 -15.90 -10.66 -5.90
C TRP A 160 -16.58 -11.38 -4.72
N PRO A 161 -17.36 -12.45 -4.97
CA PRO A 161 -18.02 -13.19 -3.90
C PRO A 161 -17.04 -13.76 -2.87
N ASP A 162 -17.44 -13.77 -1.62
CA ASP A 162 -16.78 -14.36 -0.45
C ASP A 162 -15.41 -13.79 -0.08
N GLN A 163 -14.84 -12.87 -0.86
CA GLN A 163 -13.50 -12.31 -0.58
C GLN A 163 -13.49 -11.27 0.55
N GLY A 164 -14.55 -10.48 0.66
CA GLY A 164 -14.67 -9.46 1.68
C GLY A 164 -13.70 -8.28 1.50
N ILE A 165 -13.19 -7.73 2.61
CA ILE A 165 -12.29 -6.58 2.62
C ILE A 165 -10.85 -7.06 2.52
N CYS A 166 -10.18 -6.78 1.39
CA CYS A 166 -8.78 -7.13 1.14
C CYS A 166 -7.81 -5.99 1.46
N SER A 167 -8.29 -4.75 1.60
CA SER A 167 -7.46 -3.61 1.98
C SER A 167 -7.00 -3.70 3.44
N VAL A 168 -5.82 -3.15 3.71
CA VAL A 168 -5.27 -3.06 5.06
C VAL A 168 -5.58 -1.67 5.62
N PRO A 169 -6.20 -1.57 6.81
CA PRO A 169 -6.49 -0.28 7.40
C PRO A 169 -5.21 0.46 7.85
N MET A 170 -5.30 1.78 7.90
CA MET A 170 -4.31 2.68 8.48
C MET A 170 -4.90 3.31 9.74
N ILE A 171 -4.21 3.21 10.88
CA ILE A 171 -4.63 3.76 12.16
C ILE A 171 -3.69 4.89 12.57
N ASP A 172 -4.23 6.03 13.00
CA ASP A 172 -3.48 7.13 13.60
C ASP A 172 -4.33 7.82 14.70
N GLY A 173 -3.90 7.66 15.94
CA GLY A 173 -4.66 8.11 17.10
C GLY A 173 -5.95 7.33 17.28
N ASP A 174 -7.06 8.05 17.32
CA ASP A 174 -8.43 7.54 17.48
C ASP A 174 -9.17 7.29 16.16
N ARG A 175 -8.48 7.41 15.02
CA ARG A 175 -9.07 7.23 13.69
C ARG A 175 -8.41 6.11 12.93
N LEU A 176 -9.22 5.45 12.09
CA LEU A 176 -8.74 4.48 11.12
C LEU A 176 -9.36 4.73 9.75
N TRP A 177 -8.58 4.46 8.69
CA TRP A 177 -9.01 4.61 7.29
C TRP A 177 -8.75 3.34 6.53
N TYR A 178 -9.69 2.94 5.69
CA TYR A 178 -9.53 1.80 4.80
C TYR A 178 -10.42 1.96 3.55
N VAL A 179 -10.27 1.07 2.58
CA VAL A 179 -11.15 1.00 1.41
C VAL A 179 -11.96 -0.28 1.47
N SER A 180 -13.28 -0.19 1.41
CA SER A 180 -14.16 -1.36 1.38
C SER A 180 -14.08 -2.09 0.04
N SER A 181 -14.45 -3.37 -0.02
CA SER A 181 -14.48 -4.16 -1.25
C SER A 181 -15.35 -3.52 -2.34
N ARG A 182 -16.36 -2.77 -1.94
CA ARG A 182 -17.29 -2.06 -2.83
C ARG A 182 -16.82 -0.67 -3.27
N GLY A 183 -15.57 -0.28 -2.97
CA GLY A 183 -14.99 0.98 -3.41
C GLY A 183 -15.43 2.22 -2.61
N GLU A 184 -15.72 2.06 -1.34
CA GLU A 184 -15.88 3.18 -0.41
C GLU A 184 -14.58 3.43 0.34
N VAL A 185 -14.11 4.68 0.37
CA VAL A 185 -13.08 5.10 1.33
C VAL A 185 -13.80 5.44 2.62
N VAL A 186 -13.42 4.78 3.70
CA VAL A 186 -14.13 4.85 5.00
C VAL A 186 -13.17 5.31 6.07
N CYS A 187 -13.61 6.26 6.91
CA CYS A 187 -12.99 6.64 8.17
C CYS A 187 -13.88 6.16 9.31
N LEU A 188 -13.32 5.40 10.22
CA LEU A 188 -14.00 4.95 11.43
C LEU A 188 -13.33 5.56 12.67
N ASP A 189 -14.08 5.64 13.76
CA ASP A 189 -13.51 5.70 15.08
C ASP A 189 -12.88 4.36 15.47
N SER A 190 -11.68 4.36 16.03
CA SER A 190 -10.94 3.14 16.39
C SER A 190 -11.51 2.42 17.61
N GLU A 191 -12.31 3.11 18.43
CA GLU A 191 -13.04 2.55 19.57
C GLU A 191 -14.39 1.94 19.14
N GLY A 192 -14.91 2.31 17.95
CA GLY A 192 -16.29 2.01 17.57
C GLY A 192 -17.26 2.63 18.59
N PHE A 193 -18.40 2.01 18.85
CA PHE A 193 -19.34 2.48 19.86
C PHE A 193 -19.02 2.01 21.30
N LEU A 194 -17.79 1.55 21.58
CA LEU A 194 -17.40 1.11 22.93
C LEU A 194 -17.36 2.26 23.94
N ASP A 195 -17.06 3.47 23.50
CA ASP A 195 -16.95 4.69 24.31
C ASP A 195 -18.29 5.42 24.52
N ASP A 196 -19.40 4.97 23.91
CA ASP A 196 -20.73 5.58 23.94
C ASP A 196 -20.84 6.92 23.18
N GLU A 197 -19.88 7.26 22.32
CA GLU A 197 -19.91 8.42 21.44
C GLU A 197 -20.35 8.01 20.00
N ASN A 198 -20.76 8.97 19.20
CA ASN A 198 -21.03 8.81 17.75
C ASN A 198 -20.35 9.98 17.05
N ASP A 199 -19.21 9.70 16.49
CA ASP A 199 -18.25 10.68 16.03
C ASP A 199 -18.49 11.15 14.58
N GLY A 200 -18.08 12.38 14.33
CA GLY A 200 -18.01 12.93 12.99
C GLY A 200 -19.34 13.40 12.42
N PRO A 201 -19.33 13.76 11.12
CA PRO A 201 -20.53 14.25 10.44
C PRO A 201 -21.49 13.13 9.99
N PHE A 202 -21.02 11.88 9.91
CA PHE A 202 -21.88 10.74 9.56
C PHE A 202 -22.60 10.25 10.81
N THR A 203 -23.91 10.26 10.80
CA THR A 203 -24.78 9.82 11.91
C THR A 203 -25.91 8.94 11.37
N GLY A 204 -25.61 8.19 10.32
CA GLY A 204 -26.57 7.37 9.58
C GLY A 204 -26.55 5.89 9.95
N GLU A 205 -25.83 5.49 10.99
CA GLU A 205 -25.78 4.13 11.47
C GLU A 205 -27.16 3.70 11.97
N PRO A 206 -27.63 2.51 11.57
CA PRO A 206 -28.94 2.03 12.01
C PRO A 206 -28.99 1.69 13.51
N ASN A 207 -27.83 1.44 14.11
CA ASN A 207 -27.66 1.11 15.53
C ASN A 207 -26.32 1.64 16.04
N GLY A 208 -26.25 1.95 17.34
CA GLY A 208 -25.01 2.25 18.08
C GLY A 208 -24.69 1.09 19.04
N ASN A 209 -24.66 -0.14 18.56
CA ASN A 209 -24.34 -1.31 19.39
C ASN A 209 -22.84 -1.36 19.65
N LYS A 210 -22.45 -1.80 20.85
CA LYS A 210 -21.04 -1.89 21.27
C LYS A 210 -20.18 -2.82 20.42
N ASP A 211 -20.79 -3.77 19.71
CA ASP A 211 -20.15 -4.73 18.82
C ASP A 211 -20.09 -4.24 17.35
N GLU A 212 -20.39 -2.97 17.11
CA GLU A 212 -20.36 -2.34 15.80
C GLU A 212 -19.42 -1.13 15.75
N ALA A 213 -18.93 -0.81 14.55
CA ALA A 213 -18.07 0.33 14.32
C ALA A 213 -18.84 1.64 14.23
N ASP A 214 -18.22 2.73 14.63
CA ASP A 214 -18.65 4.10 14.42
C ASP A 214 -18.02 4.69 13.16
N VAL A 215 -18.84 5.18 12.22
CA VAL A 215 -18.40 5.74 10.94
C VAL A 215 -18.29 7.25 11.05
N VAL A 216 -17.08 7.78 10.98
CA VAL A 216 -16.84 9.22 11.00
C VAL A 216 -17.22 9.88 9.67
N TRP A 217 -16.78 9.31 8.55
CA TRP A 217 -17.16 9.71 7.20
C TRP A 217 -16.88 8.59 6.19
N LYS A 218 -17.50 8.68 5.00
CA LYS A 218 -17.21 7.79 3.87
C LYS A 218 -17.40 8.48 2.52
N LEU A 219 -16.65 8.03 1.51
CA LEU A 219 -16.73 8.45 0.11
C LEU A 219 -16.96 7.23 -0.77
N ASP A 220 -18.08 7.16 -1.47
CA ASP A 220 -18.37 6.14 -2.49
C ASP A 220 -17.75 6.56 -3.83
N MET A 221 -16.61 5.94 -4.19
CA MET A 221 -15.86 6.30 -5.38
C MET A 221 -16.61 5.98 -6.67
N MET A 222 -17.37 4.89 -6.71
CA MET A 222 -18.17 4.52 -7.88
C MET A 222 -19.29 5.54 -8.13
N LYS A 223 -19.97 5.96 -7.08
CA LYS A 223 -21.09 6.90 -7.15
C LYS A 223 -20.63 8.33 -7.40
N GLU A 224 -19.63 8.81 -6.66
CA GLU A 224 -19.23 10.21 -6.64
C GLU A 224 -18.19 10.55 -7.71
N LEU A 225 -17.26 9.62 -8.00
CA LEU A 225 -16.17 9.82 -8.95
C LEU A 225 -16.38 9.07 -10.28
N LYS A 226 -17.49 8.32 -10.39
CA LYS A 226 -17.83 7.52 -11.58
C LYS A 226 -16.81 6.46 -11.95
N VAL A 227 -16.12 5.96 -10.96
CA VAL A 227 -15.19 4.83 -11.08
C VAL A 227 -15.97 3.56 -11.45
N SER A 228 -15.41 2.71 -12.28
CA SER A 228 -15.84 1.32 -12.49
C SER A 228 -14.72 0.41 -11.97
N GLN A 229 -14.79 0.03 -10.69
CA GLN A 229 -13.79 -0.89 -10.15
C GLN A 229 -13.90 -2.26 -10.82
N HIS A 230 -12.80 -3.01 -10.86
CA HIS A 230 -12.78 -4.36 -11.38
C HIS A 230 -12.53 -5.34 -10.23
N ASN A 231 -13.30 -6.41 -10.18
CA ASN A 231 -13.34 -7.46 -9.14
C ASN A 231 -13.63 -6.93 -7.73
N MET A 232 -12.85 -6.00 -7.22
CA MET A 232 -13.02 -5.31 -5.95
C MET A 232 -12.05 -4.15 -5.83
N CYS A 233 -12.22 -3.32 -4.82
CA CYS A 233 -11.20 -2.37 -4.40
C CYS A 233 -10.39 -2.97 -3.23
N SER A 234 -9.04 -3.01 -3.38
CA SER A 234 -8.13 -3.62 -2.39
C SER A 234 -7.02 -2.67 -1.92
N CYS A 235 -7.08 -1.40 -2.33
CA CYS A 235 -6.06 -0.41 -1.98
C CYS A 235 -5.91 -0.24 -0.47
N SER A 236 -4.70 -0.47 0.04
CA SER A 236 -4.30 -0.11 1.40
C SER A 236 -3.83 1.34 1.40
N VAL A 237 -4.62 2.21 2.00
CA VAL A 237 -4.40 3.66 1.99
C VAL A 237 -3.08 4.07 2.65
N THR A 238 -2.56 5.24 2.28
CA THR A 238 -1.35 5.84 2.87
C THR A 238 -1.68 7.22 3.40
N CYS A 239 -1.34 7.48 4.66
CA CYS A 239 -1.45 8.81 5.25
C CYS A 239 -0.08 9.51 5.30
N ALA A 240 -0.09 10.84 5.11
CA ALA A 240 1.05 11.70 5.31
C ALA A 240 0.59 13.06 5.84
N GLY A 241 0.78 13.33 7.13
CA GLY A 241 0.14 14.48 7.78
C GLY A 241 -1.38 14.44 7.59
N GLU A 242 -1.96 15.49 7.04
CA GLU A 242 -3.41 15.59 6.76
C GLU A 242 -3.84 14.93 5.44
N LEU A 243 -2.90 14.36 4.69
CA LEU A 243 -3.16 13.79 3.36
C LEU A 243 -3.44 12.29 3.46
N LEU A 244 -4.39 11.83 2.64
CA LEU A 244 -4.73 10.42 2.44
C LEU A 244 -4.63 10.11 0.94
N PHE A 245 -3.86 9.09 0.56
CA PHE A 245 -3.67 8.66 -0.81
C PHE A 245 -4.37 7.34 -1.06
N VAL A 246 -5.09 7.26 -2.20
CA VAL A 246 -5.96 6.12 -2.54
C VAL A 246 -5.84 5.78 -4.03
N ILE A 247 -5.87 4.48 -4.35
CA ILE A 247 -6.08 3.94 -5.70
C ILE A 247 -7.53 3.45 -5.80
N THR A 248 -8.21 3.75 -6.90
CA THR A 248 -9.66 3.56 -7.02
C THR A 248 -10.08 2.19 -7.51
N SER A 249 -9.14 1.34 -7.95
CA SER A 249 -9.39 0.07 -8.64
C SER A 249 -10.18 0.19 -9.96
N ASN A 250 -10.23 1.38 -10.57
CA ASN A 250 -10.85 1.58 -11.88
C ASN A 250 -10.24 0.60 -12.91
N GLY A 251 -11.06 -0.19 -13.60
CA GLY A 251 -10.56 -1.27 -14.45
C GLY A 251 -11.51 -1.68 -15.56
N VAL A 252 -11.29 -2.88 -16.09
CA VAL A 252 -12.03 -3.43 -17.24
C VAL A 252 -13.42 -3.92 -16.84
N ASP A 253 -14.24 -4.18 -17.87
CA ASP A 253 -15.53 -4.85 -17.73
C ASP A 253 -15.37 -6.36 -17.47
N GLU A 254 -16.48 -7.06 -17.22
CA GLU A 254 -16.50 -8.50 -16.98
C GLU A 254 -15.89 -9.33 -18.14
N GLY A 255 -15.93 -8.79 -19.34
CA GLY A 255 -15.34 -9.42 -20.54
C GLY A 255 -13.83 -9.20 -20.68
N HIS A 256 -13.19 -8.46 -19.77
CA HIS A 256 -11.78 -8.08 -19.77
C HIS A 256 -11.31 -7.34 -21.05
N VAL A 257 -12.25 -6.71 -21.76
CA VAL A 257 -11.99 -6.04 -23.04
C VAL A 257 -12.09 -4.52 -22.94
N ASN A 258 -13.21 -4.02 -22.41
CA ASN A 258 -13.51 -2.60 -22.40
C ASN A 258 -13.15 -1.96 -21.06
N LEU A 259 -12.91 -0.66 -21.08
CA LEU A 259 -12.74 0.19 -19.91
C LEU A 259 -13.96 1.07 -19.78
N PRO A 260 -14.97 0.71 -18.96
CA PRO A 260 -16.24 1.44 -18.88
C PRO A 260 -16.08 2.89 -18.41
N ALA A 261 -15.01 3.18 -17.66
CA ALA A 261 -14.77 4.48 -17.03
C ALA A 261 -13.31 4.95 -17.20
N ASP A 262 -12.78 4.89 -18.42
CA ASP A 262 -11.39 5.22 -18.74
C ASP A 262 -10.98 6.68 -18.40
N ALA A 263 -11.95 7.60 -18.39
CA ALA A 263 -11.74 8.99 -18.00
C ALA A 263 -11.86 9.23 -16.47
N SER A 264 -12.35 8.26 -15.71
CA SER A 264 -12.48 8.38 -14.25
C SER A 264 -11.12 8.31 -13.55
N PRO A 265 -10.98 8.92 -12.36
CA PRO A 265 -9.70 8.94 -11.67
C PRO A 265 -9.25 7.54 -11.27
N SER A 266 -7.95 7.30 -11.42
CA SER A 266 -7.23 6.13 -10.89
C SER A 266 -6.61 6.43 -9.54
N PHE A 267 -6.14 7.67 -9.33
CA PHE A 267 -5.42 8.10 -8.13
C PHE A 267 -6.08 9.29 -7.47
N LEU A 268 -6.13 9.27 -6.13
CA LEU A 268 -6.73 10.32 -5.32
C LEU A 268 -5.76 10.78 -4.23
N CYS A 269 -5.81 12.09 -3.93
CA CYS A 269 -5.39 12.63 -2.65
C CYS A 269 -6.60 13.27 -1.97
N MET A 270 -6.77 12.98 -0.70
CA MET A 270 -7.89 13.43 0.11
C MET A 270 -7.39 14.10 1.38
N ASP A 271 -8.19 14.97 1.96
CA ASP A 271 -8.06 15.38 3.35
C ASP A 271 -8.57 14.25 4.24
N ARG A 272 -7.72 13.67 5.07
CA ARG A 272 -8.06 12.47 5.85
C ARG A 272 -9.09 12.74 6.95
N ASN A 273 -9.22 13.99 7.43
CA ASN A 273 -10.14 14.32 8.52
C ASN A 273 -11.57 14.51 8.00
N SER A 274 -11.71 15.10 6.81
CA SER A 274 -13.03 15.44 6.25
C SER A 274 -13.49 14.53 5.12
N GLY A 275 -12.63 13.65 4.58
CA GLY A 275 -12.91 12.85 3.39
C GLY A 275 -12.98 13.66 2.09
N LYS A 276 -12.62 14.95 2.11
CA LYS A 276 -12.66 15.82 0.93
C LYS A 276 -11.55 15.46 -0.05
N VAL A 277 -11.91 15.23 -1.31
CA VAL A 277 -10.95 15.06 -2.41
C VAL A 277 -10.23 16.37 -2.67
N LEU A 278 -8.90 16.36 -2.61
CA LEU A 278 -8.01 17.50 -2.84
C LEU A 278 -7.53 17.57 -4.27
N TRP A 279 -7.13 16.43 -4.84
CA TRP A 279 -6.80 16.29 -6.25
C TRP A 279 -7.04 14.84 -6.72
N THR A 280 -7.21 14.69 -8.03
CA THR A 280 -7.38 13.40 -8.70
C THR A 280 -6.51 13.33 -9.94
N ASP A 281 -6.15 12.11 -10.36
CA ASP A 281 -5.44 11.86 -11.62
C ASP A 281 -5.95 10.59 -12.29
N SER A 282 -6.03 10.62 -13.63
CA SER A 282 -6.45 9.50 -14.46
C SER A 282 -5.38 9.09 -15.49
N SER A 283 -4.08 9.24 -15.15
CA SER A 283 -2.95 9.00 -16.06
C SER A 283 -2.92 7.61 -16.71
N PRO A 284 -3.23 6.49 -16.04
CA PRO A 284 -3.42 5.20 -16.71
C PRO A 284 -4.51 5.22 -17.78
N GLY A 285 -5.66 5.81 -17.47
CA GLY A 285 -6.79 6.04 -18.40
C GLY A 285 -7.11 4.81 -19.24
N ALA A 286 -7.19 5.00 -20.56
CA ALA A 286 -7.47 3.93 -21.52
C ALA A 286 -6.37 2.86 -21.65
N ASN A 287 -5.25 2.99 -20.94
CA ASN A 287 -4.14 2.03 -20.97
C ASN A 287 -4.21 0.99 -19.84
N VAL A 288 -5.15 1.07 -18.91
CA VAL A 288 -5.33 0.04 -17.88
C VAL A 288 -5.51 -1.32 -18.53
N LEU A 289 -4.70 -2.30 -18.12
CA LEU A 289 -4.68 -3.65 -18.69
C LEU A 289 -5.85 -4.49 -18.16
N HIS A 290 -6.01 -4.52 -16.83
CA HIS A 290 -7.00 -5.31 -16.13
C HIS A 290 -7.63 -4.50 -14.97
N GLY A 291 -7.06 -4.55 -13.76
CA GLY A 291 -7.47 -3.77 -12.60
C GLY A 291 -6.34 -2.90 -12.05
N GLN A 292 -6.60 -2.22 -10.93
CA GLN A 292 -5.63 -1.37 -10.27
C GLN A 292 -5.66 -1.67 -8.76
N TRP A 293 -4.87 -2.66 -8.33
CA TRP A 293 -4.92 -3.24 -6.98
C TRP A 293 -3.68 -2.94 -6.13
N SER A 294 -2.74 -2.14 -6.66
CA SER A 294 -1.58 -1.68 -5.89
C SER A 294 -1.99 -0.72 -4.77
N SER A 295 -1.07 -0.44 -3.86
CA SER A 295 -1.24 0.53 -2.79
C SER A 295 -0.20 1.64 -2.91
N PRO A 296 -0.50 2.89 -2.53
CA PRO A 296 0.45 3.98 -2.66
C PRO A 296 1.55 3.91 -1.59
N ALA A 297 2.73 4.46 -1.94
CA ALA A 297 3.80 4.79 -1.01
C ALA A 297 3.98 6.31 -0.92
N TYR A 298 4.53 6.79 0.18
CA TYR A 298 4.85 8.21 0.36
C TYR A 298 6.24 8.38 0.98
N GLY A 299 6.96 9.41 0.53
CA GLY A 299 8.23 9.80 1.12
C GLY A 299 8.70 11.18 0.66
N VAL A 300 9.68 11.74 1.37
CA VAL A 300 10.40 12.94 0.95
C VAL A 300 11.64 12.48 0.18
N LEU A 301 11.61 12.62 -1.14
CA LEU A 301 12.61 12.08 -2.06
C LEU A 301 13.24 13.22 -2.87
N GLY A 302 14.56 13.36 -2.76
CA GLY A 302 15.25 14.51 -3.35
C GLY A 302 14.75 15.86 -2.82
N GLY A 303 14.29 15.91 -1.56
CA GLY A 303 13.76 17.13 -0.94
C GLY A 303 12.31 17.48 -1.33
N VAL A 304 11.59 16.57 -2.01
CA VAL A 304 10.20 16.77 -2.46
C VAL A 304 9.30 15.70 -1.86
N GLU A 305 8.16 16.09 -1.26
CA GLU A 305 7.11 15.18 -0.82
C GLU A 305 6.48 14.51 -2.04
N GLN A 306 6.63 13.20 -2.16
CA GLN A 306 6.16 12.41 -3.29
C GLN A 306 5.18 11.33 -2.84
N ALA A 307 4.04 11.24 -3.51
CA ALA A 307 3.13 10.10 -3.46
C ALA A 307 3.34 9.25 -4.72
N ILE A 308 3.58 7.95 -4.53
CA ILE A 308 3.96 7.02 -5.61
C ILE A 308 2.88 5.97 -5.74
N PHE A 309 2.38 5.76 -6.97
CA PHE A 309 1.27 4.88 -7.28
C PHE A 309 1.64 3.87 -8.37
N GLY A 310 1.32 2.60 -8.15
CA GLY A 310 1.37 1.58 -9.17
C GLY A 310 0.12 1.62 -10.05
N GLY A 311 0.29 1.73 -11.36
CA GLY A 311 -0.80 1.78 -12.33
C GLY A 311 -1.19 0.41 -12.86
N GLY A 312 -2.47 0.24 -13.17
CA GLY A 312 -3.00 -0.94 -13.86
C GLY A 312 -2.57 -1.07 -15.31
N ASP A 313 -1.78 -0.14 -15.82
CA ASP A 313 -1.15 -0.12 -17.14
C ASP A 313 0.32 -0.57 -17.11
N GLY A 314 0.82 -0.96 -15.92
CA GLY A 314 2.19 -1.39 -15.70
C GLY A 314 3.20 -0.25 -15.56
N TRP A 315 2.72 0.97 -15.34
CA TRP A 315 3.54 2.14 -15.07
C TRP A 315 3.54 2.48 -13.58
N LEU A 316 4.64 3.04 -13.12
CA LEU A 316 4.73 3.71 -11.83
C LEU A 316 4.62 5.21 -12.04
N TYR A 317 3.82 5.88 -11.20
CA TYR A 317 3.55 7.31 -11.25
C TYR A 317 3.91 7.98 -9.93
N SER A 318 4.61 9.09 -9.98
CA SER A 318 4.90 9.90 -8.81
C SER A 318 4.34 11.31 -8.97
N PHE A 319 3.65 11.74 -7.94
CA PHE A 319 3.06 13.07 -7.87
C PHE A 319 3.62 13.86 -6.68
N SER A 320 3.66 15.18 -6.81
CA SER A 320 3.78 16.07 -5.65
C SER A 320 2.62 15.75 -4.69
N ALA A 321 2.94 15.40 -3.44
CA ALA A 321 1.93 14.91 -2.49
C ALA A 321 0.75 15.88 -2.32
N ARG A 322 1.03 17.19 -2.30
CA ARG A 322 0.00 18.24 -2.14
C ARG A 322 -0.65 18.64 -3.46
N GLY A 323 -0.11 18.20 -4.60
CA GLY A 323 -0.48 18.73 -5.88
C GLY A 323 -0.19 20.22 -6.03
N LYS A 324 -0.77 20.84 -7.04
CA LYS A 324 -0.65 22.28 -7.31
C LYS A 324 -2.00 22.86 -7.73
N ASP A 325 -2.43 23.93 -7.09
CA ASP A 325 -3.67 24.64 -7.38
C ASP A 325 -4.92 23.71 -7.41
N GLY A 326 -4.97 22.71 -6.49
CA GLY A 326 -6.06 21.73 -6.41
C GLY A 326 -6.05 20.68 -7.52
N LYS A 327 -4.91 20.49 -8.19
CA LYS A 327 -4.71 19.47 -9.24
C LYS A 327 -3.52 18.59 -8.90
N ALA A 328 -3.55 17.37 -9.41
CA ALA A 328 -2.39 16.50 -9.39
C ALA A 328 -1.22 17.15 -10.16
N GLU A 329 -0.02 17.08 -9.61
CA GLU A 329 1.22 17.52 -10.25
C GLU A 329 2.12 16.31 -10.44
N LEU A 330 2.11 15.75 -11.66
CA LEU A 330 2.96 14.61 -12.02
C LEU A 330 4.43 15.04 -12.02
N LEU A 331 5.23 14.37 -11.22
CA LEU A 331 6.67 14.60 -11.13
C LEU A 331 7.44 13.72 -12.13
N TRP A 332 7.15 12.42 -12.11
CA TRP A 332 7.73 11.46 -13.02
C TRP A 332 6.82 10.24 -13.21
N LYS A 333 7.07 9.52 -14.30
CA LYS A 333 6.46 8.21 -14.57
C LYS A 333 7.49 7.26 -15.16
N PHE A 334 7.29 5.95 -14.94
CA PHE A 334 8.23 4.91 -15.35
C PHE A 334 7.46 3.67 -15.82
N ASP A 335 7.70 3.20 -17.05
CA ASP A 335 7.14 1.95 -17.55
C ASP A 335 7.97 0.78 -17.01
N CYS A 336 7.36 -0.04 -16.18
CA CYS A 336 8.02 -1.18 -15.53
C CYS A 336 8.12 -2.42 -16.45
N ASN A 337 7.53 -2.35 -17.64
CA ASN A 337 7.58 -3.44 -18.62
C ASN A 337 8.53 -3.13 -19.77
N PRO A 338 9.16 -4.16 -20.39
CA PRO A 338 9.80 -4.01 -21.68
C PRO A 338 8.85 -3.46 -22.74
N LYS A 339 9.32 -2.58 -23.63
CA LYS A 339 8.43 -1.92 -24.62
C LYS A 339 7.84 -2.89 -25.65
N LYS A 340 8.52 -4.02 -25.90
CA LYS A 340 8.05 -5.08 -26.79
C LYS A 340 7.13 -6.09 -26.12
N SER A 341 7.02 -6.05 -24.78
CA SER A 341 6.10 -6.89 -24.03
C SER A 341 4.67 -6.68 -24.47
N ARG A 342 3.87 -7.73 -24.44
CA ARG A 342 2.49 -7.72 -24.92
C ARG A 342 1.53 -8.23 -23.85
N TYR A 343 0.43 -7.51 -23.65
CA TYR A 343 -0.68 -7.96 -22.83
C TYR A 343 -1.61 -8.89 -23.62
N ALA A 344 -1.98 -10.00 -23.01
CA ALA A 344 -2.97 -10.96 -23.53
C ALA A 344 -3.59 -11.71 -22.34
N LEU A 345 -4.78 -12.29 -22.52
CA LEU A 345 -5.44 -13.10 -21.47
C LEU A 345 -4.66 -14.37 -21.11
N ARG A 346 -3.76 -14.82 -21.98
CA ARG A 346 -2.85 -15.95 -21.72
C ARG A 346 -1.53 -15.71 -22.43
N GLY A 347 -0.43 -16.11 -21.79
CA GLY A 347 0.91 -15.94 -22.34
C GLY A 347 1.30 -14.46 -22.51
N ALA A 348 0.79 -13.59 -21.64
CA ALA A 348 1.19 -12.21 -21.60
C ALA A 348 2.63 -12.06 -21.09
N THR A 349 3.34 -11.07 -21.60
CA THR A 349 4.66 -10.64 -21.10
C THR A 349 4.63 -9.20 -20.60
N ARG A 350 3.48 -8.49 -20.76
CA ARG A 350 3.23 -7.16 -20.22
C ARG A 350 2.26 -7.26 -19.04
N ASN A 351 2.67 -6.79 -17.90
CA ASN A 351 2.00 -6.94 -16.62
C ASN A 351 1.60 -5.56 -16.06
N HIS A 352 0.58 -5.51 -15.21
CA HIS A 352 0.27 -4.34 -14.40
C HIS A 352 1.04 -4.34 -13.07
N VAL A 353 0.98 -3.27 -12.30
CA VAL A 353 1.61 -3.18 -10.99
C VAL A 353 0.58 -3.54 -9.93
N VAL A 354 0.73 -4.72 -9.30
CA VAL A 354 -0.07 -5.16 -8.13
C VAL A 354 0.68 -4.88 -6.83
N GLY A 355 1.95 -5.25 -6.77
CA GLY A 355 2.82 -4.99 -5.63
C GLY A 355 2.89 -3.51 -5.26
N THR A 356 3.05 -3.23 -3.98
CA THR A 356 3.21 -1.87 -3.47
C THR A 356 4.65 -1.41 -3.69
N PRO A 357 4.90 -0.20 -4.23
CA PRO A 357 6.25 0.35 -4.31
C PRO A 357 6.84 0.59 -2.93
N VAL A 358 8.11 0.25 -2.75
CA VAL A 358 8.84 0.37 -1.48
C VAL A 358 9.91 1.43 -1.60
N ILE A 359 10.05 2.27 -0.57
CA ILE A 359 11.08 3.30 -0.49
C ILE A 359 12.16 2.84 0.49
N TYR A 360 13.40 2.77 0.02
CA TYR A 360 14.56 2.43 0.85
C TYR A 360 15.79 3.20 0.38
N ASP A 361 16.54 3.81 1.31
CA ASP A 361 17.78 4.59 1.07
C ASP A 361 17.62 5.64 -0.05
N GLY A 362 16.45 6.32 -0.09
CA GLY A 362 16.14 7.37 -1.07
C GLY A 362 15.80 6.88 -2.48
N LEU A 363 15.73 5.56 -2.71
CA LEU A 363 15.36 4.91 -3.96
C LEU A 363 13.99 4.24 -3.86
N VAL A 364 13.38 3.96 -5.00
CA VAL A 364 12.08 3.27 -5.11
C VAL A 364 12.27 1.90 -5.74
N TYR A 365 11.67 0.89 -5.12
CA TYR A 365 11.72 -0.50 -5.57
C TYR A 365 10.31 -0.98 -5.89
N VAL A 366 10.12 -1.63 -7.03
CA VAL A 366 8.82 -2.15 -7.45
C VAL A 366 8.97 -3.37 -8.35
N ALA A 367 8.17 -4.39 -8.10
CA ALA A 367 7.99 -5.52 -9.01
C ALA A 367 6.69 -5.39 -9.79
N VAL A 368 6.68 -5.87 -11.02
CA VAL A 368 5.45 -6.05 -11.79
C VAL A 368 4.93 -7.47 -11.63
N GLY A 369 3.61 -7.61 -11.72
CA GLY A 369 2.95 -8.89 -11.64
C GLY A 369 1.52 -8.82 -12.12
N GLU A 370 0.91 -9.97 -12.19
CA GLU A 370 -0.52 -10.12 -12.50
C GLU A 370 -1.17 -11.03 -11.47
N ASP A 371 -2.49 -10.99 -11.44
CA ASP A 371 -3.26 -11.95 -10.67
C ASP A 371 -3.16 -13.36 -11.29
N PRO A 372 -3.47 -14.42 -10.51
CA PRO A 372 -3.34 -15.80 -10.96
C PRO A 372 -4.22 -16.18 -12.15
N GLU A 373 -5.25 -15.40 -12.50
CA GLU A 373 -6.11 -15.67 -13.66
C GLU A 373 -5.31 -15.63 -14.97
N HIS A 374 -4.18 -14.92 -15.00
CA HIS A 374 -3.31 -14.76 -16.18
C HIS A 374 -2.18 -15.78 -16.28
N LEU A 375 -2.12 -16.75 -15.36
CA LEU A 375 -1.11 -17.79 -15.29
C LEU A 375 0.29 -17.25 -14.98
N GLU A 376 1.25 -18.17 -14.94
CA GLU A 376 2.67 -17.90 -14.77
C GLU A 376 3.24 -17.06 -15.92
N GLY A 377 4.27 -16.26 -15.64
CA GLY A 377 4.94 -15.44 -16.63
C GLY A 377 6.17 -14.72 -16.08
N GLU A 378 7.00 -14.21 -16.97
CA GLU A 378 8.21 -13.46 -16.61
C GLU A 378 7.88 -12.21 -15.77
N GLY A 379 8.69 -11.97 -14.75
CA GLY A 379 8.58 -10.83 -13.86
C GLY A 379 9.74 -9.84 -14.03
N HIS A 380 9.54 -8.63 -13.55
CA HIS A 380 10.54 -7.57 -13.57
C HIS A 380 10.55 -6.82 -12.24
N LEU A 381 11.72 -6.69 -11.63
CA LEU A 381 11.96 -5.91 -10.43
C LEU A 381 12.88 -4.74 -10.75
N TRP A 382 12.48 -3.55 -10.36
CA TRP A 382 13.18 -2.32 -10.66
C TRP A 382 13.64 -1.58 -9.40
N CYS A 383 14.82 -0.96 -9.48
CA CYS A 383 15.27 0.09 -8.59
C CYS A 383 15.32 1.41 -9.37
N ILE A 384 14.67 2.45 -8.84
CA ILE A 384 14.39 3.70 -9.55
C ILE A 384 14.87 4.89 -8.73
N ASP A 385 15.56 5.85 -9.38
CA ASP A 385 15.94 7.15 -8.82
C ASP A 385 14.76 8.14 -8.91
N PRO A 386 14.08 8.46 -7.80
CA PRO A 386 12.92 9.35 -7.80
C PRO A 386 13.24 10.83 -7.92
N THR A 387 14.50 11.20 -8.06
CA THR A 387 14.92 12.61 -8.18
C THR A 387 14.77 13.15 -9.60
N LYS A 388 14.68 12.28 -10.60
CA LYS A 388 14.46 12.64 -12.00
C LYS A 388 13.01 13.05 -12.28
N ARG A 389 12.75 13.67 -13.42
CA ARG A 389 11.43 14.24 -13.76
C ARG A 389 10.99 13.88 -15.18
N GLY A 390 9.65 13.79 -15.40
CA GLY A 390 9.05 13.49 -16.68
C GLY A 390 8.92 11.99 -16.94
N ASP A 391 8.98 11.55 -18.19
CA ASP A 391 9.09 10.13 -18.52
C ASP A 391 10.52 9.68 -18.32
N VAL A 392 10.71 8.89 -17.26
CA VAL A 392 12.03 8.42 -16.82
C VAL A 392 12.22 6.91 -17.05
N SER A 393 11.40 6.32 -17.91
CA SER A 393 11.53 4.90 -18.33
C SER A 393 12.91 4.61 -18.93
N PRO A 394 13.37 3.35 -18.93
CA PRO A 394 14.67 2.98 -19.51
C PRO A 394 14.81 3.34 -20.98
N THR A 395 13.75 3.10 -21.75
CA THR A 395 13.66 3.39 -23.19
C THR A 395 12.38 4.16 -23.51
N LEU A 396 12.38 4.89 -24.63
CA LEU A 396 11.21 5.58 -25.18
C LEU A 396 10.88 5.00 -26.55
N VAL A 397 9.60 5.00 -26.90
CA VAL A 397 9.13 4.50 -28.19
C VAL A 397 8.92 5.68 -29.14
N PHE A 398 9.40 5.53 -30.37
CA PHE A 398 9.25 6.46 -31.49
C PHE A 398 8.60 5.75 -32.66
N ASN A 399 8.10 6.51 -33.64
CA ASN A 399 7.57 5.95 -34.87
C ASN A 399 8.32 6.51 -36.09
N ALA A 400 8.50 5.70 -37.12
CA ALA A 400 9.20 6.08 -38.33
C ALA A 400 8.57 7.29 -39.06
N ALA A 401 7.28 7.55 -38.84
CA ALA A 401 6.58 8.72 -39.38
C ALA A 401 7.01 10.05 -38.72
N ASP A 402 7.40 10.02 -37.43
CA ASP A 402 7.98 11.16 -36.71
C ASP A 402 9.07 10.65 -35.75
N PRO A 403 10.31 10.47 -36.22
CA PRO A 403 11.37 9.85 -35.43
C PRO A 403 11.98 10.78 -34.37
N ASN A 404 11.53 12.02 -34.27
CA ASN A 404 12.07 13.00 -33.32
C ASN A 404 11.21 13.20 -32.07
N LYS A 405 10.02 12.61 -32.05
CA LYS A 405 9.07 12.75 -30.93
C LYS A 405 8.66 11.37 -30.43
N PRO A 406 8.78 11.10 -29.11
CA PRO A 406 8.22 9.87 -28.54
C PRO A 406 6.70 9.80 -28.77
N ILE A 407 6.18 8.61 -29.07
CA ILE A 407 4.74 8.38 -29.20
C ILE A 407 4.07 8.23 -27.83
N ALA A 408 2.76 8.42 -27.79
CA ALA A 408 1.98 8.14 -26.61
C ALA A 408 2.01 6.62 -26.28
N PRO A 409 1.92 6.23 -25.00
CA PRO A 409 1.80 4.84 -24.60
C PRO A 409 0.61 4.16 -25.28
N LYS A 410 0.80 2.92 -25.71
CA LYS A 410 -0.24 2.05 -26.24
C LYS A 410 -0.58 0.98 -25.19
N ARG A 411 -1.87 0.64 -25.06
CA ARG A 411 -2.38 -0.28 -24.02
C ARG A 411 -1.72 -1.65 -24.07
N LEU A 412 -1.89 -2.38 -25.18
CA LEU A 412 -1.57 -3.81 -25.24
C LEU A 412 -0.09 -4.09 -25.52
N GLN A 413 0.58 -3.20 -26.22
CA GLN A 413 2.00 -3.31 -26.55
C GLN A 413 2.56 -1.92 -26.86
N ALA A 414 3.58 -1.50 -26.13
CA ALA A 414 4.10 -0.13 -26.26
C ALA A 414 4.82 0.11 -27.59
N CYS A 415 5.61 -0.87 -28.07
CA CYS A 415 6.36 -0.79 -29.33
C CYS A 415 5.90 -1.89 -30.30
N VAL A 416 5.20 -1.50 -31.37
CA VAL A 416 4.70 -2.39 -32.43
C VAL A 416 5.51 -2.17 -33.70
N GLU A 417 6.56 -2.98 -33.92
CA GLU A 417 7.51 -2.82 -35.02
C GLU A 417 6.83 -2.87 -36.40
N THR A 418 5.77 -3.67 -36.55
CA THR A 418 4.99 -3.75 -37.81
C THR A 418 4.24 -2.47 -38.15
N GLU A 419 4.05 -1.57 -37.17
CA GLU A 419 3.48 -0.23 -37.34
C GLU A 419 4.55 0.86 -37.56
N GLY A 420 5.82 0.45 -37.62
CA GLY A 420 6.97 1.35 -37.77
C GLY A 420 7.47 1.94 -36.44
N ASP A 421 7.06 1.36 -35.31
CA ASP A 421 7.58 1.75 -34.01
C ASP A 421 8.98 1.19 -33.77
N PHE A 422 9.78 1.92 -33.00
CA PHE A 422 11.11 1.49 -32.58
C PHE A 422 11.50 2.15 -31.24
N GLU A 423 12.38 1.49 -30.51
CA GLU A 423 12.87 1.95 -29.22
C GLU A 423 14.18 2.73 -29.33
N ARG A 424 14.40 3.66 -28.43
CA ARG A 424 15.69 4.31 -28.15
C ARG A 424 15.89 4.42 -26.66
N ASP A 425 17.15 4.33 -26.24
CA ASP A 425 17.56 4.60 -24.87
C ASP A 425 17.10 5.99 -24.43
N ASN A 426 16.55 6.05 -23.23
CA ASN A 426 16.16 7.31 -22.63
C ASN A 426 17.34 7.92 -21.87
N THR A 427 17.91 8.99 -22.37
CA THR A 427 19.03 9.72 -21.71
C THR A 427 18.64 10.28 -20.34
N ASN A 428 17.33 10.36 -20.05
CA ASN A 428 16.77 10.76 -18.76
C ASN A 428 16.28 9.57 -17.94
N SER A 429 16.70 8.34 -18.26
CA SER A 429 16.26 7.14 -17.52
C SER A 429 16.59 7.23 -16.03
N ALA A 430 15.61 6.88 -15.19
CA ALA A 430 15.78 6.77 -13.73
C ALA A 430 16.10 5.33 -13.27
N ALA A 431 16.19 4.37 -14.17
CA ALA A 431 16.57 3.01 -13.82
C ALA A 431 17.98 2.98 -13.21
N VAL A 432 18.07 2.52 -11.98
CA VAL A 432 19.35 2.26 -11.30
C VAL A 432 19.82 0.86 -11.65
N TRP A 433 18.94 -0.11 -11.54
CA TRP A 433 19.12 -1.49 -11.97
C TRP A 433 17.78 -2.18 -12.25
N HIS A 434 17.86 -3.32 -12.93
CA HIS A 434 16.76 -4.21 -13.27
C HIS A 434 17.13 -5.65 -12.98
N TYR A 435 16.19 -6.44 -12.47
CA TYR A 435 16.30 -7.87 -12.26
C TYR A 435 15.06 -8.55 -12.83
N GLY A 436 15.22 -9.74 -13.45
CA GLY A 436 14.17 -10.49 -14.14
C GLY A 436 14.14 -10.26 -15.65
N GLY A 437 13.09 -10.74 -16.31
CA GLY A 437 12.99 -10.76 -17.77
C GLY A 437 13.87 -11.81 -18.43
N GLU A 438 14.32 -12.81 -17.67
CA GLU A 438 14.96 -14.01 -18.17
C GLU A 438 13.90 -14.99 -18.66
N ASP A 439 14.29 -15.89 -19.56
CA ASP A 439 13.42 -16.97 -20.03
C ASP A 439 13.14 -17.96 -18.89
N ILE A 440 11.89 -17.96 -18.42
CA ILE A 440 11.45 -18.80 -17.30
C ILE A 440 11.40 -20.30 -17.65
N GLU A 441 11.31 -20.66 -18.94
CA GLU A 441 11.38 -22.06 -19.38
C GLU A 441 12.83 -22.60 -19.34
N GLU A 442 13.83 -21.70 -19.48
CA GLU A 442 15.26 -22.06 -19.43
C GLU A 442 15.85 -21.99 -18.02
N ASN A 443 15.26 -21.20 -17.11
CA ASN A 443 15.72 -20.98 -15.74
C ASN A 443 14.57 -21.00 -14.74
N GLU A 444 14.36 -22.12 -14.08
CA GLU A 444 13.31 -22.33 -13.07
C GLU A 444 13.44 -21.39 -11.84
N LEU A 445 14.61 -20.77 -11.63
CA LEU A 445 14.85 -19.79 -10.57
C LEU A 445 14.88 -18.35 -11.09
N ALA A 446 14.43 -18.10 -12.32
CA ALA A 446 14.23 -16.76 -12.84
C ALA A 446 13.13 -16.02 -12.04
N MET A 447 13.10 -14.70 -12.12
CA MET A 447 12.03 -13.90 -11.52
C MET A 447 10.74 -14.03 -12.32
N HIS A 448 9.69 -14.50 -11.65
CA HIS A 448 8.35 -14.54 -12.18
C HIS A 448 7.53 -13.32 -11.71
N ARG A 449 6.28 -13.24 -12.14
CA ARG A 449 5.32 -12.23 -11.72
C ARG A 449 5.17 -12.22 -10.21
N ALA A 450 5.11 -11.03 -9.60
CA ALA A 450 4.98 -10.88 -8.16
C ALA A 450 3.80 -9.97 -7.81
N VAL A 451 3.00 -10.37 -6.83
CA VAL A 451 1.98 -9.52 -6.19
C VAL A 451 2.46 -8.97 -4.85
N GLY A 452 3.40 -9.65 -4.20
CA GLY A 452 4.07 -9.20 -3.00
C GLY A 452 4.99 -8.00 -3.25
N SER A 453 5.35 -7.32 -2.17
CA SER A 453 6.31 -6.20 -2.17
C SER A 453 7.66 -6.66 -1.63
N VAL A 454 8.73 -5.93 -1.93
CA VAL A 454 10.05 -6.22 -1.38
C VAL A 454 10.15 -5.88 0.11
N ALA A 455 11.02 -6.57 0.85
CA ALA A 455 11.51 -6.13 2.15
C ALA A 455 13.03 -5.97 2.09
N ILE A 456 13.55 -4.85 2.62
CA ILE A 456 14.97 -4.49 2.47
C ILE A 456 15.57 -4.10 3.81
N LYS A 457 16.69 -4.75 4.17
CA LYS A 457 17.48 -4.43 5.35
C LYS A 457 18.96 -4.65 5.08
N ASN A 458 19.82 -3.71 5.49
CA ASN A 458 21.28 -3.81 5.35
C ASN A 458 21.73 -4.09 3.90
N ASN A 459 21.03 -3.53 2.91
CA ASN A 459 21.19 -3.77 1.46
C ASN A 459 20.88 -5.20 0.99
N LEU A 460 20.24 -6.02 1.80
CA LEU A 460 19.66 -7.29 1.38
C LEU A 460 18.19 -7.05 1.07
N LEU A 461 17.78 -7.39 -0.14
CA LEU A 461 16.42 -7.28 -0.65
C LEU A 461 15.84 -8.68 -0.80
N PHE A 462 14.63 -8.88 -0.29
CA PHE A 462 13.90 -10.14 -0.38
C PHE A 462 12.55 -9.92 -1.07
N ILE A 463 12.15 -10.86 -1.92
CA ILE A 463 10.85 -10.90 -2.58
C ILE A 463 10.48 -12.34 -2.95
N ALA A 464 9.22 -12.71 -2.82
CA ALA A 464 8.66 -13.94 -3.36
C ALA A 464 7.77 -13.63 -4.57
N ASP A 465 7.70 -14.54 -5.51
CA ASP A 465 6.88 -14.44 -6.70
C ASP A 465 5.72 -15.45 -6.73
N GLN A 466 4.92 -15.42 -7.78
CA GLN A 466 3.74 -16.26 -7.95
C GLN A 466 4.04 -17.67 -8.50
N SER A 467 5.28 -17.99 -8.76
CA SER A 467 5.73 -19.36 -9.08
C SER A 467 6.42 -20.02 -7.88
N GLY A 468 6.38 -19.36 -6.70
CA GLY A 468 6.98 -19.91 -5.48
C GLY A 468 8.49 -19.71 -5.41
N VAL A 469 9.09 -18.82 -6.20
CA VAL A 469 10.52 -18.54 -6.08
C VAL A 469 10.75 -17.36 -5.14
N PHE A 470 11.52 -17.61 -4.08
CA PHE A 470 11.91 -16.62 -3.10
C PHE A 470 13.34 -16.15 -3.36
N HIS A 471 13.51 -14.86 -3.63
CA HIS A 471 14.77 -14.27 -4.06
C HIS A 471 15.42 -13.44 -2.96
N CYS A 472 16.75 -13.48 -2.87
CA CYS A 472 17.58 -12.56 -2.12
C CYS A 472 18.58 -11.87 -3.06
N LEU A 473 18.55 -10.54 -3.09
CA LEU A 473 19.41 -9.71 -3.94
C LEU A 473 20.18 -8.66 -3.12
N ASP A 474 21.25 -8.16 -3.69
CA ASP A 474 21.88 -6.91 -3.25
C ASP A 474 21.02 -5.72 -3.70
N ALA A 475 20.48 -4.96 -2.76
CA ALA A 475 19.55 -3.86 -3.04
C ALA A 475 20.19 -2.68 -3.83
N LYS A 476 21.52 -2.52 -3.77
CA LYS A 476 22.22 -1.46 -4.49
C LYS A 476 22.50 -1.79 -5.95
N THR A 477 22.66 -3.06 -6.26
CA THR A 477 23.14 -3.50 -7.58
C THR A 477 22.14 -4.39 -8.32
N GLY A 478 21.11 -4.91 -7.63
CA GLY A 478 20.16 -5.89 -8.19
C GLY A 478 20.74 -7.26 -8.44
N LYS A 479 21.99 -7.54 -7.99
CA LYS A 479 22.62 -8.85 -8.21
C LYS A 479 22.02 -9.87 -7.24
N PRO A 480 21.60 -11.05 -7.75
CA PRO A 480 21.10 -12.10 -6.90
C PRO A 480 22.23 -12.68 -6.02
N HIS A 481 21.92 -12.93 -4.76
CA HIS A 481 22.73 -13.71 -3.84
C HIS A 481 22.32 -15.16 -3.89
N TRP A 482 21.02 -15.41 -3.81
CA TRP A 482 20.42 -16.76 -3.90
C TRP A 482 18.94 -16.66 -4.26
N ALA A 483 18.39 -17.78 -4.73
CA ALA A 483 16.96 -18.00 -4.87
C ALA A 483 16.61 -19.36 -4.27
N TYR A 484 15.40 -19.49 -3.74
CA TYR A 484 14.87 -20.69 -3.10
C TYR A 484 13.49 -21.01 -3.67
N HIS A 485 13.26 -22.25 -4.07
CA HIS A 485 11.97 -22.70 -4.53
C HIS A 485 11.12 -23.12 -3.32
N MET A 486 10.03 -22.40 -3.09
CA MET A 486 8.97 -22.74 -2.14
C MET A 486 8.07 -23.82 -2.73
N GLU A 487 7.27 -24.49 -1.92
CA GLU A 487 6.37 -25.55 -2.42
C GLU A 487 5.18 -25.00 -3.23
N SER A 488 4.78 -23.74 -2.98
CA SER A 488 3.61 -23.10 -3.61
C SER A 488 3.86 -21.61 -3.88
N GLU A 489 2.98 -20.99 -4.66
CA GLU A 489 3.04 -19.55 -4.96
C GLU A 489 2.87 -18.70 -3.70
N SER A 490 3.45 -17.48 -3.70
CA SER A 490 3.32 -16.55 -2.59
C SER A 490 2.61 -15.25 -3.00
N TRP A 491 1.58 -14.91 -2.23
CA TRP A 491 0.91 -13.61 -2.27
C TRP A 491 1.50 -12.62 -1.26
N ALA A 492 2.23 -13.17 -0.30
CA ALA A 492 2.74 -12.42 0.84
C ALA A 492 3.95 -11.55 0.48
N SER A 493 4.12 -10.47 1.22
CA SER A 493 5.39 -9.73 1.27
C SER A 493 6.26 -10.28 2.41
N PRO A 494 7.58 -10.44 2.21
CA PRO A 494 8.47 -10.88 3.29
C PRO A 494 8.44 -9.91 4.47
N LEU A 495 8.54 -10.44 5.68
CA LEU A 495 8.75 -9.67 6.91
C LEU A 495 10.18 -9.89 7.42
N ILE A 496 10.92 -8.81 7.66
CA ILE A 496 12.24 -8.89 8.30
C ILE A 496 12.12 -8.47 9.76
N VAL A 497 12.40 -9.43 10.66
CA VAL A 497 12.45 -9.18 12.10
C VAL A 497 13.88 -9.44 12.60
N ASN A 498 14.55 -8.40 13.11
CA ASN A 498 15.96 -8.50 13.52
C ASN A 498 16.85 -9.02 12.38
N ASP A 499 17.35 -10.25 12.47
CA ASP A 499 18.16 -10.95 11.45
C ASP A 499 17.42 -12.14 10.82
N LEU A 500 16.10 -12.17 10.92
CA LEU A 500 15.23 -13.23 10.41
C LEU A 500 14.32 -12.70 9.31
N VAL A 501 13.99 -13.55 8.33
CA VAL A 501 13.04 -13.26 7.24
C VAL A 501 11.95 -14.31 7.24
N TYR A 502 10.69 -13.89 7.35
CA TYR A 502 9.51 -14.73 7.31
C TYR A 502 8.77 -14.53 5.98
N ILE A 503 8.34 -15.61 5.36
CA ILE A 503 7.53 -15.59 4.13
C ILE A 503 6.51 -16.74 4.16
N GLY A 504 5.28 -16.45 3.79
CA GLY A 504 4.20 -17.45 3.69
C GLY A 504 3.85 -17.78 2.25
N ASP A 505 3.22 -18.94 2.03
CA ASP A 505 2.74 -19.40 0.73
C ASP A 505 1.26 -19.84 0.76
N SER A 506 0.76 -20.20 -0.41
CA SER A 506 -0.64 -20.59 -0.62
C SER A 506 -0.97 -22.02 -0.12
N ASP A 507 0.03 -22.85 0.16
CA ASP A 507 -0.18 -24.14 0.82
C ASP A 507 -0.23 -24.01 2.36
N GLY A 508 0.13 -22.84 2.89
CA GLY A 508 0.04 -22.52 4.32
C GLY A 508 1.35 -22.75 5.06
N GLU A 509 2.46 -22.79 4.37
CA GLU A 509 3.76 -22.88 5.00
C GLU A 509 4.34 -21.48 5.24
N ILE A 510 4.98 -21.31 6.38
CA ILE A 510 5.77 -20.13 6.74
C ILE A 510 7.23 -20.55 6.79
N ALA A 511 8.00 -20.19 5.77
CA ALA A 511 9.43 -20.41 5.74
C ALA A 511 10.17 -19.26 6.43
N ILE A 512 11.20 -19.61 7.24
CA ILE A 512 12.01 -18.67 8.01
C ILE A 512 13.47 -18.80 7.63
N PHE A 513 14.05 -17.69 7.19
CA PHE A 513 15.44 -17.62 6.75
C PHE A 513 16.23 -16.64 7.62
N ARG A 514 17.55 -16.79 7.63
CA ARG A 514 18.44 -15.76 8.10
C ARG A 514 18.51 -14.59 7.10
N CYS A 515 18.46 -13.38 7.58
CA CYS A 515 18.67 -12.17 6.76
C CYS A 515 20.15 -12.06 6.39
N SER A 516 20.60 -12.83 5.39
CA SER A 516 22.00 -13.02 4.99
C SER A 516 22.13 -13.16 3.47
N ALA A 517 23.31 -12.78 2.95
CA ALA A 517 23.70 -13.04 1.56
C ALA A 517 24.02 -14.54 1.29
N GLU A 518 24.16 -15.35 2.33
CA GLU A 518 24.24 -16.80 2.24
C GLU A 518 22.89 -17.39 2.63
N MET A 519 22.35 -18.31 1.83
CA MET A 519 21.05 -18.93 2.10
C MET A 519 21.14 -19.85 3.32
N GLU A 520 20.33 -19.55 4.32
CA GLU A 520 20.16 -20.37 5.52
C GLU A 520 18.68 -20.43 5.90
N LYS A 521 17.99 -21.53 5.52
CA LYS A 521 16.62 -21.81 5.98
C LYS A 521 16.71 -22.36 7.40
N LEU A 522 16.08 -21.67 8.34
CA LEU A 522 16.14 -22.00 9.78
C LEU A 522 14.99 -22.89 10.21
N SER A 523 13.80 -22.63 9.66
CA SER A 523 12.57 -23.34 10.03
C SER A 523 11.53 -23.22 8.92
N GLU A 524 10.54 -24.07 8.99
CA GLU A 524 9.33 -24.06 8.17
C GLU A 524 8.18 -24.56 9.02
N VAL A 525 7.07 -23.84 9.06
CA VAL A 525 5.96 -24.12 9.96
C VAL A 525 4.65 -24.08 9.19
N TYR A 526 3.87 -25.15 9.28
CA TYR A 526 2.57 -25.27 8.62
C TYR A 526 1.45 -24.62 9.45
N MET A 527 0.61 -23.81 8.79
CA MET A 527 -0.49 -23.04 9.39
C MET A 527 -1.87 -23.68 9.15
N GLU A 528 -1.94 -24.93 8.73
CA GLU A 528 -3.16 -25.71 8.42
C GLU A 528 -4.00 -25.20 7.24
N SER A 529 -3.74 -24.01 6.72
CA SER A 529 -4.46 -23.43 5.60
C SER A 529 -3.63 -22.33 4.93
N ALA A 530 -3.96 -22.01 3.68
CA ALA A 530 -3.29 -21.00 2.87
C ALA A 530 -2.99 -19.69 3.62
N CYS A 531 -1.78 -19.15 3.45
CA CYS A 531 -1.33 -17.89 4.02
C CYS A 531 -1.18 -16.82 2.92
N PHE A 532 -2.28 -16.18 2.54
CA PHE A 532 -2.27 -15.09 1.55
C PHE A 532 -1.79 -13.76 2.14
N THR A 533 -1.77 -13.63 3.47
CA THR A 533 -1.36 -12.42 4.15
C THR A 533 0.13 -12.41 4.48
N SER A 534 0.72 -11.23 4.52
CA SER A 534 2.09 -11.06 5.01
C SER A 534 2.13 -11.15 6.53
N PRO A 535 3.10 -11.84 7.13
CA PRO A 535 3.34 -11.77 8.56
C PRO A 535 3.63 -10.34 9.00
N ILE A 536 3.20 -9.97 10.22
CA ILE A 536 3.55 -8.70 10.86
C ILE A 536 4.00 -8.91 12.30
N VAL A 537 4.76 -7.97 12.82
CA VAL A 537 5.13 -7.97 14.25
C VAL A 537 4.75 -6.63 14.88
N ALA A 538 4.04 -6.70 15.99
CA ALA A 538 3.72 -5.56 16.82
C ALA A 538 3.80 -5.95 18.30
N ASN A 539 4.34 -5.07 19.14
CA ASN A 539 4.41 -5.24 20.59
C ASN A 539 5.00 -6.60 21.01
N ASP A 540 6.11 -7.01 20.35
CA ASP A 540 6.82 -8.27 20.56
C ASP A 540 5.94 -9.53 20.36
N THR A 541 4.94 -9.44 19.48
CA THR A 541 4.05 -10.53 19.08
C THR A 541 4.03 -10.62 17.55
N LEU A 542 4.25 -11.82 17.03
CA LEU A 542 4.10 -12.13 15.60
C LEU A 542 2.64 -12.46 15.31
N TYR A 543 2.06 -11.80 14.31
CA TYR A 543 0.70 -12.05 13.85
C TYR A 543 0.73 -12.64 12.45
N ILE A 544 0.03 -13.75 12.27
CA ILE A 544 -0.15 -14.41 10.98
C ILE A 544 -1.63 -14.73 10.81
N ALA A 545 -2.21 -14.28 9.72
CA ALA A 545 -3.53 -14.73 9.30
C ALA A 545 -3.37 -15.78 8.20
N ASN A 546 -3.97 -16.96 8.40
CA ASN A 546 -4.22 -17.89 7.33
C ASN A 546 -5.61 -17.60 6.70
N ARG A 547 -6.10 -18.45 5.85
CA ARG A 547 -7.35 -18.29 5.11
C ARG A 547 -8.54 -17.89 6.00
N ASN A 548 -8.66 -18.45 7.20
CA ASN A 548 -9.85 -18.30 8.06
C ASN A 548 -9.57 -18.08 9.55
N ARG A 549 -8.33 -17.92 9.94
CA ARG A 549 -7.92 -17.64 11.33
C ARG A 549 -6.81 -16.62 11.42
N LEU A 550 -6.78 -15.88 12.52
CA LEU A 550 -5.68 -15.02 12.93
C LEU A 550 -5.01 -15.62 14.17
N TYR A 551 -3.70 -15.69 14.14
CA TYR A 551 -2.86 -16.19 15.24
C TYR A 551 -1.97 -15.08 15.78
N ALA A 552 -1.90 -14.96 17.10
CA ALA A 552 -0.89 -14.18 17.82
C ALA A 552 0.14 -15.13 18.41
N LEU A 553 1.38 -15.01 17.97
CA LEU A 553 2.47 -15.95 18.25
C LEU A 553 3.56 -15.25 19.08
N GLN A 554 4.03 -15.90 20.15
CA GLN A 554 5.10 -15.37 21.00
C GLN A 554 5.84 -16.53 21.65
N GLU A 555 7.17 -16.43 21.73
CA GLU A 555 8.02 -17.44 22.37
C GLU A 555 7.60 -17.66 23.83
N GLY A 556 7.42 -18.94 24.19
CA GLY A 556 7.03 -19.37 25.53
C GLY A 556 5.53 -19.28 25.84
N ALA A 557 4.70 -18.80 24.90
CA ALA A 557 3.26 -18.82 25.07
C ALA A 557 2.67 -20.24 24.88
N GLN A 558 1.51 -20.50 25.50
CA GLN A 558 0.80 -21.77 25.38
C GLN A 558 -0.71 -21.50 25.40
N ALA A 559 -1.33 -21.53 24.23
CA ALA A 559 -2.78 -21.43 24.11
C ALA A 559 -3.46 -22.74 24.48
N LYS A 560 -4.71 -22.64 24.95
CA LYS A 560 -5.63 -23.78 24.96
C LYS A 560 -6.21 -23.88 23.55
N VAL A 561 -6.02 -25.01 22.91
CA VAL A 561 -6.66 -25.31 21.64
C VAL A 561 -8.11 -25.71 21.93
N GLU A 562 -9.07 -24.99 21.35
CA GLU A 562 -10.45 -25.43 21.34
C GLU A 562 -10.56 -26.59 20.35
N GLU A 563 -11.07 -27.76 20.81
CA GLU A 563 -11.43 -28.85 19.89
C GLU A 563 -12.47 -28.30 18.91
N GLU A 564 -12.21 -28.40 17.62
CA GLU A 564 -13.20 -28.03 16.61
C GLU A 564 -14.46 -28.90 16.80
N ASP A 565 -15.60 -28.26 17.10
CA ASP A 565 -16.89 -28.89 16.97
C ASP A 565 -17.03 -29.34 15.51
N GLY A 566 -16.93 -30.67 15.29
CA GLY A 566 -16.83 -31.28 13.98
C GLY A 566 -17.97 -30.87 13.05
N GLU A 567 -17.74 -29.86 12.23
CA GLU A 567 -18.55 -29.59 11.03
C GLU A 567 -17.95 -30.36 9.86
N SER A 568 -18.77 -31.30 9.36
CA SER A 568 -18.48 -32.06 8.14
C SER A 568 -18.14 -31.10 6.97
N PRO A 569 -17.16 -31.44 6.13
CA PRO A 569 -16.89 -30.67 4.92
C PRO A 569 -18.12 -30.73 4.00
N ARG A 570 -18.59 -29.56 3.60
CA ARG A 570 -19.60 -29.40 2.53
C ARG A 570 -18.93 -29.19 1.19
#